data_6ff1bec4546e37b8ac6c37e62c707b8f
#
_entry.id   6ff1bec4546e37b8ac6c37e62c707b8f
#
_cell.length_a   1.000
_cell.length_b   1.000
_cell.length_c   1.000
_cell.angle_alpha   90.00
_cell.angle_beta   90.00
_cell.angle_gamma   90.00
#
_symmetry.space_group_name_H-M   'P 1'
#
loop_
_entity.id
_entity.type
_entity.pdbx_description
1 polymer ?
#
loop_
_entity_poly.entity_id
_entity_poly.type
_entity_poly.pdbx_seq_one_letter_code
_entity_poly.pdbx_strand_id
1 'polypeptide(L)'
;MHKTSDHAQIVVNPFVIHGAALLIALLLQGFLPLPFVPATLARILGVAVFLAGIGFALPAARLMRSAHTTFNPNRATTTLLTTGRFHISRNPIYIGMLLNYAGLAIFFGTLWGLLLIPVVILLMNRWVILPEEEYLTRVFGEAYTTHKSATPRWV
;
A
#
# COMPACT_ATOMS: atom_id res chain seq x y z
N MET A 1 29.50 10.97 -13.93
CA MET A 1 28.11 11.09 -14.40
C MET A 1 27.27 10.04 -13.66
N HIS A 2 26.52 10.43 -12.63
CA HIS A 2 25.53 9.56 -11.99
C HIS A 2 24.38 9.38 -12.99
N LYS A 3 24.20 8.16 -13.50
CA LYS A 3 23.01 7.78 -14.26
C LYS A 3 21.82 7.92 -13.30
N THR A 4 21.05 9.00 -13.40
CA THR A 4 19.77 9.12 -12.71
C THR A 4 18.86 8.02 -13.25
N SER A 5 18.42 7.11 -12.39
CA SER A 5 17.53 6.01 -12.79
C SER A 5 16.18 6.58 -13.25
N ASP A 6 15.67 6.10 -14.38
CA ASP A 6 14.38 6.51 -14.96
C ASP A 6 13.16 5.99 -14.17
N HIS A 7 13.36 5.45 -12.97
CA HIS A 7 12.32 4.88 -12.11
C HIS A 7 12.63 5.11 -10.62
N ALA A 8 11.61 4.94 -9.78
CA ALA A 8 11.76 5.01 -8.32
C ALA A 8 12.65 3.84 -7.83
N GLN A 9 13.69 4.15 -7.05
CA GLN A 9 14.55 3.13 -6.45
C GLN A 9 13.95 2.65 -5.13
N ILE A 10 12.87 1.86 -5.20
CA ILE A 10 12.32 1.22 -4.01
C ILE A 10 13.27 0.14 -3.49
N VAL A 11 13.36 0.04 -2.17
CA VAL A 11 14.26 -0.91 -1.50
C VAL A 11 13.69 -2.33 -1.54
N VAL A 12 12.38 -2.46 -1.29
CA VAL A 12 11.67 -3.75 -1.21
C VAL A 12 10.32 -3.65 -1.91
N ASN A 13 9.95 -4.71 -2.63
CA ASN A 13 8.64 -4.78 -3.26
C ASN A 13 7.51 -4.74 -2.21
N PRO A 14 6.48 -3.88 -2.36
CA PRO A 14 5.35 -3.76 -1.44
C PRO A 14 4.68 -5.10 -1.11
N PHE A 15 4.52 -5.99 -2.09
CA PHE A 15 3.92 -7.31 -1.86
C PHE A 15 4.74 -8.19 -0.92
N VAL A 16 6.07 -8.07 -0.96
CA VAL A 16 6.97 -8.80 -0.07
C VAL A 16 6.79 -8.33 1.37
N ILE A 17 6.66 -7.02 1.60
CA ILE A 17 6.44 -6.46 2.95
C ILE A 17 5.14 -7.01 3.55
N HIS A 18 4.04 -6.93 2.82
CA HIS A 18 2.73 -7.40 3.29
C HIS A 18 2.69 -8.93 3.45
N GLY A 19 3.26 -9.67 2.50
CA GLY A 19 3.33 -11.14 2.55
C GLY A 19 4.18 -11.65 3.71
N ALA A 20 5.36 -11.06 3.93
CA ALA A 20 6.22 -11.41 5.05
C ALA A 20 5.57 -11.09 6.40
N ALA A 21 4.94 -9.91 6.53
CA ALA A 21 4.21 -9.54 7.74
C ALA A 21 3.06 -10.50 8.04
N LEU A 22 2.28 -10.91 7.02
CA LEU A 22 1.20 -11.88 7.18
C LEU A 22 1.75 -13.25 7.60
N LEU A 23 2.82 -13.72 6.96
CA LEU A 23 3.47 -14.98 7.33
C LEU A 23 3.94 -14.97 8.78
N ILE A 24 4.63 -13.89 9.20
CA ILE A 24 5.07 -13.71 10.59
C ILE A 24 3.87 -13.73 11.54
N ALA A 25 2.78 -13.03 11.21
CA ALA A 25 1.57 -13.01 12.01
C ALA A 25 0.95 -14.40 12.19
N LEU A 26 0.90 -15.20 11.13
CA LEU A 26 0.37 -16.57 11.16
C LEU A 26 1.27 -17.51 11.97
N LEU A 27 2.60 -17.38 11.84
CA LEU A 27 3.55 -18.14 12.65
C LEU A 27 3.41 -17.77 14.14
N LEU A 28 3.37 -16.47 14.46
CA LEU A 28 3.16 -16.02 15.85
C LEU A 28 1.83 -16.53 16.41
N GLN A 29 0.76 -16.52 15.62
CA GLN A 29 -0.54 -17.06 16.04
C GLN A 29 -0.48 -18.57 16.32
N GLY A 30 0.35 -19.31 15.58
CA GLY A 30 0.57 -20.74 15.83
C GLY A 30 1.36 -21.04 17.10
N PHE A 31 2.38 -20.23 17.41
CA PHE A 31 3.22 -20.42 18.61
C PHE A 31 2.69 -19.71 19.86
N LEU A 32 2.05 -18.56 19.68
CA LEU A 32 1.55 -17.71 20.75
C LEU A 32 0.16 -17.19 20.38
N PRO A 33 -0.87 -18.05 20.46
CA PRO A 33 -2.22 -17.69 20.05
C PRO A 33 -2.79 -16.57 20.91
N LEU A 34 -3.23 -15.49 20.27
CA LEU A 34 -3.97 -14.41 20.91
C LEU A 34 -5.46 -14.57 20.67
N PRO A 35 -6.31 -14.39 21.71
CA PRO A 35 -7.76 -14.38 21.53
C PRO A 35 -8.18 -13.34 20.50
N PHE A 36 -9.11 -13.71 19.63
CA PHE A 36 -9.69 -12.83 18.62
C PHE A 36 -11.22 -13.02 18.59
N VAL A 37 -11.88 -12.57 17.57
CA VAL A 37 -13.31 -12.77 17.39
C VAL A 37 -13.64 -14.21 16.97
N PRO A 38 -14.88 -14.71 17.18
CA PRO A 38 -15.29 -16.03 16.72
C PRO A 38 -15.00 -16.24 15.22
N ALA A 39 -14.59 -17.44 14.86
CA ALA A 39 -14.10 -17.75 13.50
C ALA A 39 -15.09 -17.36 12.37
N THR A 40 -16.39 -17.57 12.57
CA THR A 40 -17.40 -17.17 11.56
C THR A 40 -17.41 -15.66 11.37
N LEU A 41 -17.41 -14.90 12.47
CA LEU A 41 -17.38 -13.44 12.42
C LEU A 41 -16.07 -12.92 11.80
N ALA A 42 -14.94 -13.53 12.16
CA ALA A 42 -13.63 -13.22 11.56
C ALA A 42 -13.65 -13.38 10.04
N ARG A 43 -14.21 -14.50 9.52
CA ARG A 43 -14.30 -14.75 8.09
C ARG A 43 -15.17 -13.70 7.38
N ILE A 44 -16.35 -13.40 7.93
CA ILE A 44 -17.25 -12.38 7.34
C ILE A 44 -16.60 -11.00 7.31
N LEU A 45 -16.07 -10.56 8.43
CA LEU A 45 -15.41 -9.25 8.53
C LEU A 45 -14.13 -9.19 7.67
N GLY A 46 -13.34 -10.25 7.67
CA GLY A 46 -12.12 -10.34 6.88
C GLY A 46 -12.40 -10.22 5.37
N VAL A 47 -13.42 -10.93 4.87
CA VAL A 47 -13.85 -10.80 3.47
C VAL A 47 -14.36 -9.40 3.17
N ALA A 48 -15.18 -8.80 4.06
CA ALA A 48 -15.70 -7.46 3.85
C ALA A 48 -14.56 -6.42 3.76
N VAL A 49 -13.58 -6.46 4.67
CA VAL A 49 -12.42 -5.56 4.67
C VAL A 49 -11.54 -5.81 3.44
N PHE A 50 -11.31 -7.06 3.06
CA PHE A 50 -10.55 -7.42 1.87
C PHE A 50 -11.20 -6.86 0.60
N LEU A 51 -12.52 -7.03 0.43
CA LEU A 51 -13.26 -6.47 -0.69
C LEU A 51 -13.26 -4.93 -0.70
N ALA A 52 -13.31 -4.30 0.47
CA ALA A 52 -13.16 -2.85 0.59
C ALA A 52 -11.77 -2.40 0.09
N GLY A 53 -10.71 -3.15 0.40
CA GLY A 53 -9.36 -2.90 -0.12
C GLY A 53 -9.29 -2.97 -1.65
N ILE A 54 -9.90 -3.99 -2.25
CA ILE A 54 -10.03 -4.09 -3.72
C ILE A 54 -10.81 -2.90 -4.27
N GLY A 55 -11.96 -2.58 -3.68
CA GLY A 55 -12.82 -1.46 -4.09
C GLY A 55 -12.13 -0.10 -3.97
N PHE A 56 -11.17 0.04 -3.08
CA PHE A 56 -10.36 1.26 -2.95
C PHE A 56 -9.22 1.33 -3.97
N ALA A 57 -8.48 0.23 -4.16
CA ALA A 57 -7.32 0.18 -5.06
C ALA A 57 -7.71 0.11 -6.54
N LEU A 58 -8.78 -0.62 -6.88
CA LEU A 58 -9.13 -0.92 -8.28
C LEU A 58 -9.42 0.33 -9.12
N PRO A 59 -10.18 1.35 -8.66
CA PRO A 59 -10.38 2.58 -9.41
C PRO A 59 -9.07 3.33 -9.68
N ALA A 60 -8.15 3.37 -8.70
CA ALA A 60 -6.83 3.98 -8.86
C ALA A 60 -5.99 3.22 -9.89
N ALA A 61 -5.96 1.89 -9.84
CA ALA A 61 -5.26 1.06 -10.79
C ALA A 61 -5.83 1.17 -12.21
N ARG A 62 -7.16 1.28 -12.35
CA ARG A 62 -7.81 1.54 -13.64
C ARG A 62 -7.42 2.91 -14.20
N LEU A 63 -7.42 3.95 -13.36
CA LEU A 63 -7.01 5.29 -13.78
C LEU A 63 -5.55 5.33 -14.23
N MET A 64 -4.63 4.66 -13.50
CA MET A 64 -3.23 4.53 -13.93
C MET A 64 -3.11 3.85 -15.28
N ARG A 65 -3.86 2.77 -15.48
CA ARG A 65 -3.85 2.02 -16.76
C ARG A 65 -4.38 2.86 -17.90
N SER A 66 -5.48 3.61 -17.71
CA SER A 66 -6.05 4.49 -18.75
C SER A 66 -5.16 5.69 -19.08
N ALA A 67 -4.36 6.16 -18.13
CA ALA A 67 -3.37 7.21 -18.32
C ALA A 67 -2.02 6.68 -18.87
N HIS A 68 -1.96 5.40 -19.27
CA HIS A 68 -0.74 4.75 -19.76
C HIS A 68 0.47 4.88 -18.81
N THR A 69 0.21 5.07 -17.51
CA THR A 69 1.24 5.10 -16.48
C THR A 69 1.20 3.79 -15.66
N THR A 70 2.25 3.53 -14.89
CA THR A 70 2.40 2.25 -14.18
C THR A 70 2.54 2.47 -12.68
N PHE A 71 1.99 1.53 -11.91
CA PHE A 71 2.31 1.40 -10.49
C PHE A 71 3.57 0.53 -10.24
N ASN A 72 4.18 -0.01 -11.31
CA ASN A 72 5.43 -0.75 -11.17
C ASN A 72 6.57 0.24 -10.88
N PRO A 73 7.12 0.24 -9.67
CA PRO A 73 8.13 1.20 -9.28
C PRO A 73 9.46 1.04 -10.03
N ASN A 74 9.63 -0.06 -10.76
CA ASN A 74 10.79 -0.32 -11.63
C ASN A 74 10.59 0.22 -13.06
N ARG A 75 9.54 0.98 -13.32
CA ARG A 75 9.28 1.61 -14.61
C ARG A 75 9.07 3.11 -14.45
N ALA A 76 9.42 3.86 -15.47
CA ALA A 76 9.21 5.30 -15.51
C ALA A 76 7.71 5.66 -15.38
N THR A 77 7.40 6.60 -14.49
CA THR A 77 6.07 7.20 -14.38
C THR A 77 5.95 8.28 -15.45
N THR A 78 5.00 8.14 -16.35
CA THR A 78 4.82 9.04 -17.50
C THR A 78 3.84 10.17 -17.23
N THR A 79 2.94 10.01 -16.25
CA THR A 79 1.85 10.96 -15.99
C THR A 79 1.62 11.06 -14.48
N LEU A 80 1.56 12.29 -13.97
CA LEU A 80 1.17 12.56 -12.59
C LEU A 80 -0.36 12.51 -12.49
N LEU A 81 -0.88 11.61 -11.64
CA LEU A 81 -2.31 11.48 -11.38
C LEU A 81 -2.67 12.21 -10.07
N THR A 82 -3.62 13.15 -10.17
CA THR A 82 -4.09 13.96 -9.04
C THR A 82 -5.61 13.87 -8.83
N THR A 83 -6.32 13.13 -9.70
CA THR A 83 -7.77 13.00 -9.72
C THR A 83 -8.24 11.64 -9.19
N GLY A 84 -9.56 11.48 -9.00
CA GLY A 84 -10.15 10.25 -8.51
C GLY A 84 -9.64 9.89 -7.10
N ARG A 85 -9.19 8.67 -6.89
CA ARG A 85 -8.64 8.22 -5.59
C ARG A 85 -7.33 8.93 -5.21
N PHE A 86 -6.58 9.46 -6.20
CA PHE A 86 -5.37 10.24 -5.95
C PHE A 86 -5.65 11.64 -5.38
N HIS A 87 -6.89 12.11 -5.43
CA HIS A 87 -7.31 13.32 -4.72
C HIS A 87 -7.53 13.06 -3.22
N ILE A 88 -7.90 11.84 -2.83
CA ILE A 88 -8.13 11.46 -1.43
C ILE A 88 -6.81 11.13 -0.73
N SER A 89 -5.94 10.41 -1.42
CA SER A 89 -4.62 10.00 -0.93
C SER A 89 -3.63 9.96 -2.08
N ARG A 90 -2.38 10.27 -1.80
CA ARG A 90 -1.29 10.12 -2.79
C ARG A 90 -0.94 8.66 -3.08
N ASN A 91 -1.33 7.73 -2.21
CA ASN A 91 -0.99 6.32 -2.29
C ASN A 91 -2.23 5.39 -2.23
N PRO A 92 -3.25 5.58 -3.09
CA PRO A 92 -4.51 4.84 -2.98
C PRO A 92 -4.34 3.32 -3.17
N ILE A 93 -3.39 2.88 -3.98
CA ILE A 93 -3.11 1.45 -4.18
C ILE A 93 -2.54 0.85 -2.89
N TYR A 94 -1.63 1.55 -2.20
CA TYR A 94 -1.03 1.07 -0.95
C TYR A 94 -2.03 1.03 0.20
N ILE A 95 -3.01 1.95 0.24
CA ILE A 95 -4.15 1.86 1.17
C ILE A 95 -4.96 0.59 0.89
N GLY A 96 -5.28 0.30 -0.36
CA GLY A 96 -5.96 -0.93 -0.74
C GLY A 96 -5.17 -2.19 -0.35
N MET A 97 -3.85 -2.18 -0.54
CA MET A 97 -2.99 -3.29 -0.10
C MET A 97 -3.00 -3.47 1.41
N LEU A 98 -2.97 -2.37 2.17
CA LEU A 98 -3.04 -2.42 3.64
C LEU A 98 -4.39 -2.96 4.14
N LEU A 99 -5.49 -2.54 3.50
CA LEU A 99 -6.82 -3.09 3.78
C LEU A 99 -6.91 -4.58 3.42
N ASN A 100 -6.33 -4.99 2.29
CA ASN A 100 -6.29 -6.41 1.91
C ASN A 100 -5.47 -7.23 2.91
N TYR A 101 -4.34 -6.71 3.39
CA TYR A 101 -3.56 -7.32 4.45
C TYR A 101 -4.36 -7.44 5.75
N ALA A 102 -5.01 -6.35 6.20
CA ALA A 102 -5.85 -6.36 7.38
C ALA A 102 -7.03 -7.34 7.24
N GLY A 103 -7.67 -7.38 6.07
CA GLY A 103 -8.74 -8.31 5.76
C GLY A 103 -8.29 -9.76 5.87
N LEU A 104 -7.12 -10.11 5.35
CA LEU A 104 -6.53 -11.45 5.48
C LEU A 104 -6.18 -11.77 6.94
N ALA A 105 -5.58 -10.84 7.67
CA ALA A 105 -5.27 -11.02 9.09
C ALA A 105 -6.53 -11.32 9.91
N ILE A 106 -7.61 -10.58 9.66
CA ILE A 106 -8.91 -10.80 10.28
C ILE A 106 -9.50 -12.16 9.86
N PHE A 107 -9.49 -12.47 8.57
CA PHE A 107 -10.03 -13.73 8.02
C PHE A 107 -9.39 -14.97 8.64
N PHE A 108 -8.06 -14.94 8.82
CA PHE A 108 -7.32 -16.02 9.48
C PHE A 108 -7.36 -15.95 11.02
N GLY A 109 -8.06 -14.98 11.59
CA GLY A 109 -8.21 -14.85 13.05
C GLY A 109 -6.90 -14.52 13.78
N THR A 110 -5.95 -13.85 13.12
CA THR A 110 -4.69 -13.48 13.75
C THR A 110 -4.68 -12.02 14.21
N LEU A 111 -4.75 -11.83 15.55
CA LEU A 111 -4.58 -10.50 16.14
C LEU A 111 -3.17 -9.95 15.90
N TRP A 112 -2.16 -10.81 15.81
CA TRP A 112 -0.78 -10.42 15.48
C TRP A 112 -0.71 -9.67 14.16
N GLY A 113 -1.53 -10.07 13.15
CA GLY A 113 -1.57 -9.36 11.88
C GLY A 113 -2.00 -7.91 12.03
N LEU A 114 -3.00 -7.63 12.88
CA LEU A 114 -3.43 -6.26 13.15
C LEU A 114 -2.40 -5.47 13.94
N LEU A 115 -1.74 -6.11 14.92
CA LEU A 115 -0.67 -5.50 15.71
C LEU A 115 0.58 -5.16 14.88
N LEU A 116 0.81 -5.86 13.76
CA LEU A 116 1.90 -5.57 12.83
C LEU A 116 1.60 -4.44 11.84
N ILE A 117 0.35 -3.93 11.75
CA ILE A 117 0.00 -2.83 10.83
C ILE A 117 0.92 -1.60 10.98
N PRO A 118 1.23 -1.09 12.18
CA PRO A 118 2.15 0.04 12.32
C PRO A 118 3.54 -0.25 11.75
N VAL A 119 4.03 -1.48 11.91
CA VAL A 119 5.32 -1.91 11.35
C VAL A 119 5.26 -1.95 9.83
N VAL A 120 4.19 -2.50 9.25
CA VAL A 120 3.97 -2.51 7.79
C VAL A 120 3.94 -1.08 7.24
N ILE A 121 3.20 -0.16 7.89
CA ILE A 121 3.14 1.25 7.49
C ILE A 121 4.54 1.91 7.56
N LEU A 122 5.30 1.64 8.62
CA LEU A 122 6.66 2.17 8.78
C LEU A 122 7.59 1.69 7.65
N LEU A 123 7.57 0.39 7.36
CA LEU A 123 8.38 -0.20 6.29
C LEU A 123 7.95 0.31 4.91
N MET A 124 6.64 0.39 4.65
CA MET A 124 6.10 0.97 3.43
C MET A 124 6.55 2.42 3.25
N ASN A 125 6.44 3.24 4.30
CA ASN A 125 6.91 4.62 4.25
C ASN A 125 8.40 4.71 3.94
N ARG A 126 9.23 3.92 4.64
CA ARG A 126 10.70 4.05 4.58
C ARG A 126 11.30 3.47 3.30
N TRP A 127 10.78 2.33 2.84
CA TRP A 127 11.41 1.55 1.77
C TRP A 127 10.70 1.67 0.41
N VAL A 128 9.47 2.18 0.41
CA VAL A 128 8.66 2.29 -0.82
C VAL A 128 8.27 3.72 -1.08
N ILE A 129 7.49 4.34 -0.18
CA ILE A 129 6.81 5.60 -0.45
C ILE A 129 7.79 6.78 -0.50
N LEU A 130 8.74 6.86 0.45
CA LEU A 130 9.72 7.96 0.44
C LEU A 130 10.59 7.96 -0.82
N PRO A 131 11.21 6.83 -1.25
CA PRO A 131 11.92 6.78 -2.53
C PRO A 131 11.05 7.15 -3.74
N GLU A 132 9.76 6.74 -3.72
CA GLU A 132 8.82 7.08 -4.78
C GLU A 132 8.48 8.59 -4.78
N GLU A 133 8.26 9.19 -3.62
CA GLU A 133 8.04 10.64 -3.47
C GLU A 133 9.25 11.47 -3.95
N GLU A 134 10.47 11.04 -3.64
CA GLU A 134 11.71 11.67 -4.12
C GLU A 134 11.82 11.60 -5.66
N TYR A 135 11.53 10.43 -6.22
CA TYR A 135 11.49 10.24 -7.67
C TYR A 135 10.43 11.13 -8.34
N LEU A 136 9.19 11.13 -7.83
CA LEU A 136 8.10 11.95 -8.38
C LEU A 136 8.39 13.46 -8.26
N THR A 137 9.01 13.89 -7.16
CA THR A 137 9.45 15.28 -6.99
C THR A 137 10.49 15.65 -8.05
N ARG A 138 11.43 14.76 -8.34
CA ARG A 138 12.47 15.00 -9.36
C ARG A 138 11.89 15.06 -10.78
N VAL A 139 10.91 14.19 -11.08
CA VAL A 139 10.34 14.07 -12.44
C VAL A 139 9.31 15.15 -12.72
N PHE A 140 8.42 15.45 -11.76
CA PHE A 140 7.29 16.36 -11.97
C PHE A 140 7.45 17.73 -11.28
N GLY A 141 8.50 17.92 -10.49
CA GLY A 141 8.82 19.22 -9.89
C GLY A 141 7.68 19.87 -9.12
N GLU A 142 7.34 21.09 -9.50
CA GLU A 142 6.32 21.91 -8.85
C GLU A 142 4.91 21.28 -8.89
N ALA A 143 4.57 20.60 -9.98
CA ALA A 143 3.27 19.93 -10.10
C ALA A 143 3.07 18.86 -9.00
N TYR A 144 4.13 18.09 -8.69
CA TYR A 144 4.06 17.11 -7.62
C TYR A 144 4.07 17.77 -6.23
N THR A 145 4.88 18.79 -5.99
CA THR A 145 4.95 19.48 -4.69
C THR A 145 3.62 20.16 -4.35
N THR A 146 2.94 20.75 -5.32
CA THR A 146 1.58 21.29 -5.16
C THR A 146 0.59 20.20 -4.79
N HIS A 147 0.59 19.07 -5.48
CA HIS A 147 -0.25 17.93 -5.12
C HIS A 147 0.07 17.39 -3.73
N LYS A 148 1.36 17.32 -3.38
CA LYS A 148 1.84 16.88 -2.06
C LYS A 148 1.36 17.77 -0.91
N SER A 149 1.25 19.07 -1.12
CA SER A 149 0.73 20.02 -0.12
C SER A 149 -0.79 19.94 0.06
N ALA A 150 -1.52 19.55 -1.00
CA ALA A 150 -2.98 19.50 -1.02
C ALA A 150 -3.57 18.14 -0.62
N THR A 151 -2.78 17.05 -0.74
CA THR A 151 -3.28 15.68 -0.56
C THR A 151 -2.41 14.91 0.45
N PRO A 152 -3.00 14.25 1.46
CA PRO A 152 -2.24 13.48 2.44
C PRO A 152 -1.57 12.25 1.81
N ARG A 153 -0.55 11.71 2.52
CA ARG A 153 0.15 10.49 2.09
C ARG A 153 -0.76 9.27 2.19
N TRP A 154 -1.49 9.15 3.27
CA TRP A 154 -2.46 8.10 3.53
C TRP A 154 -3.89 8.65 3.42
N VAL A 155 -4.58 8.86 4.49
CA VAL A 155 -5.91 9.49 4.57
C VAL A 155 -5.96 10.43 5.76
#